data_f840a810a1ee232230448e7ee479fde4
#
_entry.id   f840a810a1ee232230448e7ee479fde4
#
_cell.length_a   1.000
_cell.length_b   1.000
_cell.length_c   1.000
_cell.angle_alpha   90.00
_cell.angle_beta   90.00
_cell.angle_gamma   90.00
#
_symmetry.space_group_name_H-M   'P 1'
#
loop_
_entity.id
_entity.type
_entity.pdbx_description
1 polymer ?
#
loop_
_entity_poly.entity_id
_entity_poly.type
_entity_poly.pdbx_seq_one_letter_code
_entity_poly.pdbx_strand_id
1 'polypeptide(L)'
;MTPHSTSRRSLLTAALAAPAVAVGAPLLSAAPAAAEPSDGCQVVVDWKPITLEAGVQNDPLSPAEARVIRLAGTEFLQLRGLVTCAFTADGPLGTLHGDIRPPKLTRGVCPRNNSQGVNALRIEATTAGVVHVLGPQTTNKVTWIQLDNFSSVMR
;
A
#
# COMPACT_ATOMS: atom_id res chain seq x y z
N MET A 1 37.45 -1.22 -30.93
CA MET A 1 37.55 -2.00 -29.69
C MET A 1 36.25 -1.87 -28.94
N THR A 2 35.39 -2.87 -29.04
CA THR A 2 34.07 -2.92 -28.38
C THR A 2 34.17 -3.79 -27.13
N PRO A 3 33.76 -3.34 -25.94
CA PRO A 3 33.78 -4.18 -24.74
C PRO A 3 32.63 -5.19 -24.78
N HIS A 4 32.96 -6.48 -24.65
CA HIS A 4 32.01 -7.57 -24.51
C HIS A 4 31.34 -7.52 -23.13
N SER A 5 30.05 -7.30 -23.11
CA SER A 5 29.20 -7.44 -21.91
C SER A 5 29.05 -8.92 -21.57
N THR A 6 29.65 -9.37 -20.49
CA THR A 6 29.52 -10.73 -19.95
C THR A 6 28.18 -10.83 -19.17
N SER A 7 27.23 -11.56 -19.73
CA SER A 7 25.93 -11.83 -19.13
C SER A 7 26.08 -12.65 -17.84
N ARG A 8 25.47 -12.20 -16.74
CA ARG A 8 25.45 -12.85 -15.44
C ARG A 8 24.78 -14.26 -15.41
N ARG A 9 24.25 -14.71 -16.55
CA ARG A 9 23.61 -16.03 -16.68
C ARG A 9 24.59 -17.18 -16.95
N SER A 10 25.87 -16.91 -17.28
CA SER A 10 26.85 -17.93 -17.62
C SER A 10 27.64 -18.49 -16.46
N LEU A 11 27.43 -18.04 -15.22
CA LEU A 11 28.19 -18.48 -14.05
C LEU A 11 27.55 -19.64 -13.26
N LEU A 12 26.38 -20.13 -13.66
CA LEU A 12 25.65 -21.18 -12.93
C LEU A 12 25.82 -22.60 -13.53
N THR A 13 26.58 -22.77 -14.62
CA THR A 13 26.65 -24.06 -15.32
C THR A 13 28.00 -24.82 -15.16
N ALA A 14 28.93 -24.30 -14.37
CA ALA A 14 30.29 -24.86 -14.28
C ALA A 14 30.63 -25.59 -12.96
N ALA A 15 29.65 -26.01 -12.18
CA ALA A 15 29.89 -26.65 -10.86
C ALA A 15 29.28 -28.06 -10.73
N LEU A 16 29.36 -28.91 -11.76
CA LEU A 16 28.91 -30.30 -11.69
C LEU A 16 29.82 -31.23 -12.44
N ALA A 17 31.10 -31.34 -12.00
CA ALA A 17 31.96 -32.47 -12.33
C ALA A 17 33.03 -32.67 -11.24
N ALA A 18 32.68 -33.41 -10.19
CA ALA A 18 33.66 -34.05 -9.31
C ALA A 18 33.28 -35.52 -9.13
N PRO A 19 34.22 -36.46 -9.24
CA PRO A 19 33.93 -37.89 -9.23
C PRO A 19 33.57 -38.37 -7.81
N ALA A 20 32.56 -39.24 -7.75
CA ALA A 20 32.12 -39.92 -6.56
C ALA A 20 33.17 -40.91 -6.09
N VAL A 21 33.74 -40.71 -4.90
CA VAL A 21 34.39 -41.76 -4.12
C VAL A 21 33.39 -42.14 -3.02
N ALA A 22 32.86 -43.35 -3.15
CA ALA A 22 31.96 -43.95 -2.18
C ALA A 22 32.76 -44.38 -0.93
N VAL A 23 32.51 -43.72 0.19
CA VAL A 23 32.75 -44.26 1.52
C VAL A 23 31.45 -44.11 2.27
N GLY A 24 30.87 -45.27 2.69
CA GLY A 24 29.58 -45.39 3.34
C GLY A 24 29.50 -44.63 4.67
N ALA A 25 29.06 -43.42 4.64
CA ALA A 25 28.48 -42.74 5.78
C ALA A 25 26.96 -42.68 5.59
N PRO A 26 26.15 -42.95 6.64
CA PRO A 26 24.71 -42.76 6.50
C PRO A 26 24.45 -41.29 6.14
N LEU A 27 23.92 -41.06 4.93
CA LEU A 27 23.37 -39.77 4.57
C LEU A 27 22.23 -39.49 5.56
N LEU A 28 22.53 -38.73 6.61
CA LEU A 28 21.49 -38.05 7.37
C LEU A 28 20.73 -37.23 6.35
N SER A 29 19.59 -37.77 5.95
CA SER A 29 18.61 -37.02 5.16
C SER A 29 18.33 -35.74 5.93
N ALA A 30 19.00 -34.65 5.57
CA ALA A 30 18.60 -33.34 6.01
C ALA A 30 17.16 -33.18 5.51
N ALA A 31 16.20 -33.24 6.42
CA ALA A 31 14.83 -32.90 6.12
C ALA A 31 14.91 -31.54 5.40
N PRO A 32 14.24 -31.38 4.25
CA PRO A 32 14.18 -30.10 3.62
C PRO A 32 13.70 -29.12 4.70
N ALA A 33 14.52 -28.09 4.99
CA ALA A 33 14.10 -27.03 5.85
C ALA A 33 12.78 -26.55 5.25
N ALA A 34 11.65 -26.86 5.93
CA ALA A 34 10.37 -26.31 5.56
C ALA A 34 10.59 -24.81 5.58
N ALA A 35 10.65 -24.19 4.40
CA ALA A 35 10.62 -22.76 4.32
C ALA A 35 9.36 -22.36 5.07
N GLU A 36 9.53 -21.72 6.21
CA GLU A 36 8.40 -21.08 6.91
C GLU A 36 7.64 -20.33 5.82
N PRO A 37 6.30 -20.45 5.73
CA PRO A 37 5.55 -19.71 4.74
C PRO A 37 5.97 -18.26 4.93
N SER A 38 6.76 -17.74 3.97
CA SER A 38 7.19 -16.36 3.98
C SER A 38 5.93 -15.55 4.25
N ASP A 39 5.92 -14.77 5.33
CA ASP A 39 4.81 -13.87 5.69
C ASP A 39 4.58 -12.92 4.53
N GLY A 40 3.92 -13.42 3.49
CA GLY A 40 3.49 -12.66 2.35
C GLY A 40 2.60 -11.49 2.80
N CYS A 41 1.73 -11.05 1.97
CA CYS A 41 0.72 -10.06 2.35
C CYS A 41 -0.34 -10.71 3.24
N GLN A 42 -0.48 -10.25 4.48
CA GLN A 42 -1.49 -10.66 5.44
C GLN A 42 -2.54 -9.56 5.60
N VAL A 43 -3.83 -9.89 5.49
CA VAL A 43 -4.91 -8.95 5.81
C VAL A 43 -5.07 -8.91 7.33
N VAL A 44 -4.80 -7.75 7.95
CA VAL A 44 -4.96 -7.50 9.39
C VAL A 44 -6.39 -7.04 9.71
N VAL A 45 -6.89 -6.08 8.93
CA VAL A 45 -8.29 -5.64 8.92
C VAL A 45 -8.73 -5.57 7.47
N ASP A 46 -9.79 -6.29 7.13
CA ASP A 46 -10.34 -6.28 5.77
C ASP A 46 -11.06 -4.94 5.46
N TRP A 47 -11.45 -4.75 4.21
CA TRP A 47 -12.10 -3.54 3.74
C TRP A 47 -13.32 -3.19 4.61
N LYS A 48 -13.29 -1.98 5.17
CA LYS A 48 -14.36 -1.40 5.99
C LYS A 48 -14.75 -0.04 5.40
N PRO A 49 -16.03 0.29 5.37
CA PRO A 49 -16.49 1.58 4.87
C PRO A 49 -15.93 2.73 5.71
N ILE A 50 -15.59 3.83 5.02
CA ILE A 50 -15.29 5.11 5.66
C ILE A 50 -16.63 5.83 5.89
N THR A 51 -16.88 6.27 7.12
CA THR A 51 -18.03 7.14 7.42
C THR A 51 -17.70 8.53 6.91
N LEU A 52 -18.33 8.93 5.80
CA LEU A 52 -18.06 10.21 5.14
C LEU A 52 -18.70 11.39 5.89
N GLU A 53 -18.04 12.55 5.82
CA GLU A 53 -18.57 13.81 6.34
C GLU A 53 -19.71 14.37 5.48
N ALA A 54 -20.50 15.25 6.08
CA ALA A 54 -21.58 15.93 5.38
C ALA A 54 -21.07 16.68 4.13
N GLY A 55 -21.71 16.45 2.98
CA GLY A 55 -21.30 17.04 1.71
C GLY A 55 -20.25 16.24 0.92
N VAL A 56 -19.76 15.13 1.47
CA VAL A 56 -18.94 14.14 0.76
C VAL A 56 -19.82 12.93 0.44
N GLN A 57 -19.75 12.43 -0.79
CA GLN A 57 -20.58 11.32 -1.25
C GLN A 57 -19.71 10.22 -1.89
N ASN A 58 -20.08 8.98 -1.66
CA ASN A 58 -19.50 7.85 -2.37
C ASN A 58 -19.92 7.84 -3.85
N ASP A 59 -19.02 7.44 -4.71
CA ASP A 59 -19.40 6.88 -5.99
C ASP A 59 -20.09 5.52 -5.75
N PRO A 60 -21.29 5.25 -6.33
CA PRO A 60 -22.02 4.03 -6.07
C PRO A 60 -21.30 2.74 -6.52
N LEU A 61 -20.42 2.84 -7.52
CA LEU A 61 -19.67 1.71 -8.07
C LEU A 61 -18.29 1.55 -7.41
N SER A 62 -17.83 2.55 -6.67
CA SER A 62 -16.51 2.57 -6.05
C SER A 62 -16.56 3.27 -4.68
N PRO A 63 -17.22 2.66 -3.66
CA PRO A 63 -17.37 3.27 -2.36
C PRO A 63 -16.04 3.44 -1.64
N ALA A 64 -15.96 4.48 -0.80
CA ALA A 64 -14.79 4.77 0.00
C ALA A 64 -14.64 3.76 1.14
N GLU A 65 -13.54 3.03 1.14
CA GLU A 65 -13.22 2.00 2.13
C GLU A 65 -11.75 2.07 2.55
N ALA A 66 -11.47 1.52 3.72
CA ALA A 66 -10.14 1.40 4.29
C ALA A 66 -9.85 -0.03 4.73
N ARG A 67 -8.59 -0.45 4.65
CA ARG A 67 -8.11 -1.71 5.23
C ARG A 67 -6.73 -1.56 5.83
N VAL A 68 -6.32 -2.57 6.62
CA VAL A 68 -4.94 -2.72 7.09
C VAL A 68 -4.38 -4.04 6.58
N ILE A 69 -3.24 -3.97 5.92
CA ILE A 69 -2.46 -5.15 5.54
C ILE A 69 -1.11 -5.13 6.25
N ARG A 70 -0.53 -6.32 6.43
CA ARG A 70 0.87 -6.48 6.85
C ARG A 70 1.65 -7.12 5.72
N LEU A 71 2.73 -6.46 5.29
CA LEU A 71 3.64 -6.95 4.27
C LEU A 71 5.05 -7.02 4.87
N ALA A 72 5.62 -8.21 4.92
CA ALA A 72 6.95 -8.45 5.50
C ALA A 72 7.11 -7.81 6.89
N GLY A 73 6.11 -7.97 7.77
CA GLY A 73 6.11 -7.42 9.13
C GLY A 73 5.70 -5.95 9.26
N THR A 74 5.61 -5.20 8.16
CA THR A 74 5.22 -3.79 8.16
C THR A 74 3.72 -3.64 7.89
N GLU A 75 3.01 -2.88 8.73
CA GLU A 75 1.60 -2.60 8.55
C GLU A 75 1.38 -1.34 7.70
N PHE A 76 0.44 -1.45 6.77
CA PHE A 76 0.03 -0.38 5.86
C PHE A 76 -1.46 -0.11 5.98
N LEU A 77 -1.82 1.16 6.14
CA LEU A 77 -3.17 1.63 5.89
C LEU A 77 -3.35 1.83 4.39
N GLN A 78 -4.37 1.23 3.83
CA GLN A 78 -4.77 1.40 2.43
C GLN A 78 -6.19 1.95 2.37
N LEU A 79 -6.41 2.90 1.47
CA LEU A 79 -7.74 3.40 1.13
C LEU A 79 -8.06 3.01 -0.31
N ARG A 80 -9.36 2.92 -0.63
CA ARG A 80 -9.85 2.77 -2.01
C ARG A 80 -11.17 3.50 -2.19
N GLY A 81 -11.54 3.68 -3.43
CA GLY A 81 -12.82 4.25 -3.83
C GLY A 81 -12.72 5.67 -4.40
N LEU A 82 -13.85 6.14 -4.89
CA LEU A 82 -14.02 7.47 -5.46
C LEU A 82 -15.06 8.23 -4.64
N VAL A 83 -14.74 9.45 -4.25
CA VAL A 83 -15.69 10.34 -3.59
C VAL A 83 -15.90 11.62 -4.39
N THR A 84 -17.14 12.10 -4.40
CA THR A 84 -17.51 13.44 -4.87
C THR A 84 -17.65 14.38 -3.68
N CYS A 85 -17.22 15.62 -3.82
CA CYS A 85 -17.12 16.57 -2.72
C CYS A 85 -17.12 18.02 -3.22
N ALA A 86 -16.93 18.96 -2.31
CA ALA A 86 -16.88 20.39 -2.65
C ALA A 86 -15.89 21.15 -1.75
N PHE A 87 -14.66 20.61 -1.60
CA PHE A 87 -13.66 21.25 -0.75
C PHE A 87 -13.09 22.52 -1.38
N THR A 88 -13.12 23.61 -0.64
CA THR A 88 -12.48 24.89 -0.93
C THR A 88 -11.43 25.30 0.09
N ALA A 89 -11.23 24.47 1.11
CA ALA A 89 -10.23 24.58 2.17
C ALA A 89 -9.92 23.18 2.69
N ASP A 90 -8.89 23.06 3.51
CA ASP A 90 -8.57 21.84 4.25
C ASP A 90 -9.74 21.44 5.15
N GLY A 91 -10.03 20.14 5.24
CA GLY A 91 -11.14 19.67 6.05
C GLY A 91 -11.21 18.15 6.17
N PRO A 92 -12.08 17.63 7.04
CA PRO A 92 -12.29 16.20 7.16
C PRO A 92 -13.05 15.66 5.95
N LEU A 93 -12.58 14.51 5.43
CA LEU A 93 -13.28 13.72 4.43
C LEU A 93 -14.23 12.73 5.09
N GLY A 94 -13.84 12.19 6.24
CA GLY A 94 -14.61 11.19 6.96
C GLY A 94 -13.82 10.56 8.09
N THR A 95 -14.38 9.49 8.67
CA THR A 95 -13.79 8.75 9.79
C THR A 95 -13.65 7.27 9.42
N LEU A 96 -12.48 6.71 9.70
CA LEU A 96 -12.19 5.28 9.56
C LEU A 96 -13.07 4.45 10.49
N HIS A 97 -13.37 3.22 10.10
CA HIS A 97 -14.06 2.26 10.96
C HIS A 97 -13.30 2.05 12.29
N GLY A 98 -14.02 1.79 13.37
CA GLY A 98 -13.46 1.66 14.71
C GLY A 98 -12.33 0.64 14.87
N ASP A 99 -12.29 -0.38 14.01
CA ASP A 99 -11.24 -1.40 13.98
C ASP A 99 -9.91 -0.89 13.40
N ILE A 100 -9.91 0.27 12.73
CA ILE A 100 -8.74 0.86 12.09
C ILE A 100 -8.30 2.09 12.86
N ARG A 101 -7.20 1.96 13.61
CA ARG A 101 -6.62 3.05 14.42
C ARG A 101 -5.14 3.22 14.07
N PRO A 102 -4.77 4.21 13.23
CA PRO A 102 -3.38 4.50 12.95
C PRO A 102 -2.64 4.87 14.24
N PRO A 103 -1.51 4.22 14.58
CA PRO A 103 -0.73 4.55 15.78
C PRO A 103 0.01 5.89 15.67
N LYS A 104 0.12 6.41 14.46
CA LYS A 104 0.72 7.72 14.12
C LYS A 104 -0.04 8.36 12.98
N LEU A 105 0.16 9.65 12.77
CA LEU A 105 -0.34 10.35 11.58
C LEU A 105 0.23 9.71 10.32
N THR A 106 -0.64 9.19 9.46
CA THR A 106 -0.28 8.61 8.16
C THR A 106 -0.63 9.59 7.04
N ARG A 107 0.16 9.60 5.97
CA ARG A 107 0.03 10.54 4.86
C ARG A 107 0.17 9.84 3.52
N GLY A 108 -0.60 10.31 2.54
CA GLY A 108 -0.51 9.84 1.17
C GLY A 108 -0.95 10.92 0.19
N VAL A 109 -0.70 10.69 -1.09
CA VAL A 109 -1.10 11.57 -2.18
C VAL A 109 -2.15 10.86 -3.02
N CYS A 110 -3.27 11.54 -3.27
CA CYS A 110 -4.38 11.01 -4.04
C CYS A 110 -4.68 11.91 -5.26
N PRO A 111 -5.07 11.31 -6.39
CA PRO A 111 -5.58 12.03 -7.55
C PRO A 111 -6.87 12.79 -7.21
N ARG A 112 -7.05 13.92 -7.87
CA ARG A 112 -8.24 14.78 -7.78
C ARG A 112 -8.59 15.37 -9.14
N ASN A 113 -9.72 16.05 -9.26
CA ASN A 113 -10.03 16.83 -10.46
C ASN A 113 -8.89 17.82 -10.78
N ASN A 114 -8.54 17.91 -12.05
CA ASN A 114 -7.58 18.93 -12.49
C ASN A 114 -8.22 20.33 -12.35
N SER A 115 -7.56 21.17 -11.59
CA SER A 115 -7.92 22.57 -11.46
C SER A 115 -6.63 23.40 -11.41
N GLN A 116 -6.47 24.35 -12.32
CA GLN A 116 -5.27 25.19 -12.43
C GLN A 116 -3.95 24.39 -12.52
N GLY A 117 -3.97 23.23 -13.20
CA GLY A 117 -2.80 22.37 -13.34
C GLY A 117 -2.51 21.48 -12.11
N VAL A 118 -3.29 21.59 -11.02
CA VAL A 118 -3.18 20.73 -9.85
C VAL A 118 -4.12 19.54 -10.00
N ASN A 119 -3.59 18.33 -10.02
CA ASN A 119 -4.33 17.07 -10.20
C ASN A 119 -4.12 16.07 -9.05
N ALA A 120 -3.45 16.46 -7.99
CA ALA A 120 -3.23 15.65 -6.80
C ALA A 120 -3.38 16.48 -5.52
N LEU A 121 -3.66 15.81 -4.41
CA LEU A 121 -3.76 16.42 -3.10
C LEU A 121 -3.23 15.47 -2.02
N ARG A 122 -2.98 16.00 -0.83
CA ARG A 122 -2.55 15.22 0.32
C ARG A 122 -3.77 14.75 1.12
N ILE A 123 -3.78 13.45 1.44
CA ILE A 123 -4.69 12.84 2.40
C ILE A 123 -3.90 12.49 3.65
N GLU A 124 -4.46 12.76 4.81
CA GLU A 124 -3.90 12.37 6.11
C GLU A 124 -4.94 11.58 6.91
N ALA A 125 -4.51 10.49 7.57
CA ALA A 125 -5.33 9.81 8.57
C ALA A 125 -4.68 9.97 9.94
N THR A 126 -5.43 10.52 10.88
CA THR A 126 -4.98 10.81 12.24
C THR A 126 -5.06 9.59 13.15
N THR A 127 -4.45 9.65 14.33
CA THR A 127 -4.55 8.62 15.37
C THR A 127 -5.97 8.47 15.93
N ALA A 128 -6.81 9.49 15.78
CA ALA A 128 -8.24 9.42 16.12
C ALA A 128 -9.07 8.72 15.03
N GLY A 129 -8.45 8.37 13.87
CA GLY A 129 -9.14 7.75 12.74
C GLY A 129 -9.82 8.75 11.81
N VAL A 130 -9.60 10.05 11.97
CA VAL A 130 -10.16 11.05 11.05
C VAL A 130 -9.28 11.16 9.81
N VAL A 131 -9.90 11.09 8.64
CA VAL A 131 -9.26 11.28 7.33
C VAL A 131 -9.45 12.71 6.89
N HIS A 132 -8.36 13.42 6.65
CA HIS A 132 -8.34 14.83 6.22
C HIS A 132 -7.87 15.00 4.79
N VAL A 133 -8.47 15.96 4.11
CA VAL A 133 -8.05 16.49 2.81
C VAL A 133 -7.26 17.77 3.03
N LEU A 134 -6.08 17.88 2.43
CA LEU A 134 -5.21 19.05 2.55
C LEU A 134 -4.79 19.55 1.16
N GLY A 135 -4.84 20.86 0.97
CA GLY A 135 -4.44 21.54 -0.26
C GLY A 135 -5.56 22.19 -1.07
N PRO A 136 -6.87 21.94 -0.82
CA PRO A 136 -7.92 22.70 -1.48
C PRO A 136 -7.81 24.19 -1.12
N GLN A 137 -8.22 25.04 -2.08
CA GLN A 137 -8.33 26.49 -1.91
C GLN A 137 -9.59 26.98 -2.63
N THR A 138 -10.09 28.16 -2.27
CA THR A 138 -11.27 28.75 -2.90
C THR A 138 -11.14 28.83 -4.43
N THR A 139 -9.94 29.18 -4.93
CA THR A 139 -9.62 29.26 -6.35
C THR A 139 -9.26 27.92 -6.98
N ASN A 140 -9.05 26.89 -6.16
CA ASN A 140 -8.61 25.55 -6.58
C ASN A 140 -9.48 24.47 -5.91
N LYS A 141 -10.79 24.54 -6.20
CA LYS A 141 -11.81 23.66 -5.61
C LYS A 141 -11.60 22.20 -5.98
N VAL A 142 -11.74 21.31 -4.99
CA VAL A 142 -11.73 19.85 -5.17
C VAL A 142 -13.17 19.37 -5.27
N THR A 143 -13.48 18.66 -6.38
CA THR A 143 -14.83 18.15 -6.66
C THR A 143 -14.93 16.64 -6.62
N TRP A 144 -13.81 15.94 -6.75
CA TRP A 144 -13.71 14.48 -6.55
C TRP A 144 -12.28 14.10 -6.13
N ILE A 145 -12.16 12.97 -5.46
CA ILE A 145 -10.89 12.39 -4.99
C ILE A 145 -10.92 10.88 -5.22
N GLN A 146 -9.86 10.35 -5.87
CA GLN A 146 -9.61 8.92 -6.03
C GLN A 146 -8.71 8.42 -4.91
N LEU A 147 -9.19 7.52 -4.07
CA LEU A 147 -8.48 7.06 -2.87
C LEU A 147 -7.54 5.86 -3.12
N ASP A 148 -7.64 5.17 -4.25
CA ASP A 148 -6.94 3.91 -4.54
C ASP A 148 -5.40 4.02 -4.50
N ASN A 149 -4.85 5.22 -4.62
CA ASN A 149 -3.41 5.47 -4.54
C ASN A 149 -2.90 5.63 -3.10
N PHE A 150 -3.80 5.65 -2.11
CA PHE A 150 -3.37 5.81 -0.71
C PHE A 150 -2.89 4.48 -0.14
N SER A 151 -1.60 4.42 0.13
CA SER A 151 -0.98 3.35 0.92
C SER A 151 0.10 3.96 1.79
N SER A 152 -0.04 3.87 3.10
CA SER A 152 0.86 4.54 4.06
C SER A 152 1.25 3.61 5.19
N VAL A 153 2.54 3.65 5.56
CA VAL A 153 3.10 2.84 6.66
C VAL A 153 2.50 3.28 7.99
N MET A 154 1.95 2.32 8.73
CA MET A 154 1.43 2.52 10.09
C MET A 154 2.49 2.19 11.15
N ARG A 155 3.26 1.11 10.96
CA ARG A 155 4.31 0.60 11.86
C ARG A 155 5.46 0.02 11.05
#